data_6b8355c38a50f789ffd3c03df45a6144
#
_entry.id   6b8355c38a50f789ffd3c03df45a6144
#
_cell.length_a   1.000
_cell.length_b   1.000
_cell.length_c   1.000
_cell.angle_alpha   90.00
_cell.angle_beta   90.00
_cell.angle_gamma   90.00
#
_symmetry.space_group_name_H-M   'P 1'
#
loop_
_entity.id
_entity.type
_entity.pdbx_description
1 polymer ?
#
loop_
_entity_poly.entity_id
_entity_poly.type
_entity_poly.pdbx_seq_one_letter_code
_entity_poly.pdbx_strand_id
1 'polypeptide(L)'
;MLLLDEPTTFLDPAHAMRMLELARAQAQVGKTVVVVLHDLMLAGHYSDSMVVMKAGKIIARGAPKQALSPKVLEQAYGIEAEAWDDPDSDAPIIVPRRVVAAH
;
A
#
# COMPACT_ATOMS: atom_id res chain seq x y z
N MET A 1 -6.85 -18.85 4.64
CA MET A 1 -6.06 -17.67 4.20
C MET A 1 -6.08 -17.55 2.69
N LEU A 2 -6.24 -16.36 2.19
CA LEU A 2 -6.21 -16.07 0.76
C LEU A 2 -4.98 -15.21 0.46
N LEU A 3 -4.14 -15.65 -0.48
CA LEU A 3 -2.95 -14.90 -0.90
C LEU A 3 -3.11 -14.48 -2.35
N LEU A 4 -3.04 -13.18 -2.59
CA LEU A 4 -3.11 -12.58 -3.92
C LEU A 4 -1.78 -11.86 -4.21
N ASP A 5 -1.10 -12.24 -5.28
CA ASP A 5 0.19 -11.64 -5.66
C ASP A 5 0.00 -10.81 -6.92
N GLU A 6 0.13 -9.50 -6.76
CA GLU A 6 -0.01 -8.53 -7.84
C GLU A 6 -1.30 -8.68 -8.66
N PRO A 7 -2.48 -8.77 -7.99
CA PRO A 7 -3.72 -9.04 -8.73
C PRO A 7 -4.18 -7.88 -9.60
N THR A 8 -3.59 -6.69 -9.42
CA THR A 8 -4.01 -5.47 -10.12
C THR A 8 -3.11 -5.09 -11.28
N THR A 9 -2.00 -5.82 -11.48
CA THR A 9 -1.09 -5.57 -12.61
C THR A 9 -1.84 -5.77 -13.93
N PHE A 10 -1.72 -4.81 -14.84
CA PHE A 10 -2.38 -4.79 -16.15
C PHE A 10 -3.90 -4.58 -16.12
N LEU A 11 -4.49 -4.35 -14.95
CA LEU A 11 -5.89 -3.98 -14.85
C LEU A 11 -6.06 -2.46 -14.94
N ASP A 12 -7.19 -2.01 -15.52
CA ASP A 12 -7.51 -0.60 -15.43
C ASP A 12 -7.93 -0.24 -13.99
N PRO A 13 -7.96 1.07 -13.63
CA PRO A 13 -8.25 1.47 -12.25
C PRO A 13 -9.57 0.92 -11.70
N ALA A 14 -10.62 0.87 -12.51
CA ALA A 14 -11.92 0.40 -12.04
C ALA A 14 -11.89 -1.10 -11.71
N HIS A 15 -11.27 -1.90 -12.57
CA HIS A 15 -11.15 -3.33 -12.34
C HIS A 15 -10.23 -3.63 -11.15
N ALA A 16 -9.13 -2.87 -11.00
CA ALA A 16 -8.23 -3.03 -9.86
C ALA A 16 -8.96 -2.74 -8.55
N MET A 17 -9.70 -1.66 -8.47
CA MET A 17 -10.46 -1.31 -7.27
C MET A 17 -11.53 -2.37 -6.96
N ARG A 18 -12.23 -2.85 -7.97
CA ARG A 18 -13.26 -3.88 -7.78
C ARG A 18 -12.67 -5.17 -7.23
N MET A 19 -11.50 -5.58 -7.74
CA MET A 19 -10.82 -6.78 -7.23
C MET A 19 -10.43 -6.61 -5.76
N LEU A 20 -9.90 -5.45 -5.37
CA LEU A 20 -9.51 -5.19 -4.00
C LEU A 20 -10.72 -5.08 -3.07
N GLU A 21 -11.83 -4.54 -3.55
CA GLU A 21 -13.09 -4.53 -2.78
C GLU A 21 -13.58 -5.95 -2.48
N LEU A 22 -13.47 -6.86 -3.46
CA LEU A 22 -13.82 -8.26 -3.24
C LEU A 22 -12.89 -8.92 -2.22
N ALA A 23 -11.60 -8.64 -2.30
CA ALA A 23 -10.64 -9.16 -1.33
C ALA A 23 -10.94 -8.66 0.08
N ARG A 24 -11.27 -7.37 0.22
CA ARG A 24 -11.62 -6.78 1.51
C ARG A 24 -12.92 -7.39 2.07
N ALA A 25 -13.90 -7.65 1.21
CA ALA A 25 -15.14 -8.30 1.63
C ALA A 25 -14.87 -9.70 2.21
N GLN A 26 -13.94 -10.45 1.63
CA GLN A 26 -13.55 -11.75 2.16
C GLN A 26 -12.89 -11.61 3.55
N ALA A 27 -12.07 -10.60 3.74
CA ALA A 27 -11.45 -10.34 5.04
C ALA A 27 -12.50 -9.99 6.10
N GLN A 28 -13.51 -9.23 5.72
CA GLN A 28 -14.55 -8.80 6.65
C GLN A 28 -15.45 -9.95 7.13
N VAL A 29 -15.55 -11.04 6.39
CA VAL A 29 -16.29 -12.22 6.83
C VAL A 29 -15.41 -13.25 7.55
N GLY A 30 -14.26 -12.84 8.05
CA GLY A 30 -13.42 -13.63 8.92
C GLY A 30 -12.28 -14.38 8.24
N LYS A 31 -12.06 -14.18 6.95
CA LYS A 31 -10.94 -14.79 6.25
C LYS A 31 -9.71 -13.91 6.35
N THR A 32 -8.53 -14.52 6.46
CA THR A 32 -7.28 -13.80 6.38
C THR A 32 -6.91 -13.61 4.91
N VAL A 33 -6.73 -12.37 4.51
CA VAL A 33 -6.37 -12.03 3.11
C VAL A 33 -5.06 -11.27 3.10
N VAL A 34 -4.09 -11.77 2.33
CA VAL A 34 -2.80 -11.10 2.11
C VAL A 34 -2.69 -10.74 0.64
N VAL A 35 -2.43 -9.47 0.37
CA VAL A 35 -2.31 -8.97 -1.01
C VAL A 35 -0.95 -8.32 -1.18
N VAL A 36 -0.22 -8.70 -2.22
CA VAL A 36 1.06 -8.08 -2.58
C VAL A 36 0.81 -7.09 -3.70
N LEU A 37 1.12 -5.83 -3.47
CA LEU A 37 0.86 -4.75 -4.44
C LEU A 37 2.08 -3.85 -4.57
N HIS A 38 2.30 -3.34 -5.79
CA HIS A 38 3.29 -2.29 -6.04
C HIS A 38 2.68 -0.90 -6.01
N ASP A 39 1.36 -0.79 -6.15
CA ASP A 39 0.67 0.50 -6.08
C ASP A 39 0.42 0.88 -4.62
N LEU A 40 1.18 1.86 -4.13
CA LEU A 40 1.12 2.31 -2.74
C LEU A 40 -0.25 2.87 -2.34
N MET A 41 -0.89 3.59 -3.24
CA MET A 41 -2.18 4.21 -2.96
C MET A 41 -3.25 3.15 -2.79
N LEU A 42 -3.30 2.16 -3.68
CA LEU A 42 -4.24 1.06 -3.57
C LEU A 42 -3.95 0.21 -2.33
N ALA A 43 -2.66 -0.08 -2.08
CA ALA A 43 -2.29 -0.86 -0.90
C ALA A 43 -2.73 -0.17 0.39
N GLY A 44 -2.49 1.13 0.51
CA GLY A 44 -2.90 1.89 1.69
C GLY A 44 -4.41 1.98 1.85
N HIS A 45 -5.12 2.23 0.75
CA HIS A 45 -6.57 2.44 0.79
C HIS A 45 -7.35 1.17 1.21
N TYR A 46 -6.88 0.00 0.78
CA TYR A 46 -7.61 -1.26 1.01
C TYR A 46 -7.03 -2.13 2.11
N SER A 47 -5.99 -1.69 2.81
CA SER A 47 -5.33 -2.49 3.84
C SER A 47 -5.67 -2.01 5.24
N ASP A 48 -5.81 -2.94 6.18
CA ASP A 48 -5.92 -2.63 7.61
C ASP A 48 -4.52 -2.48 8.21
N SER A 49 -3.58 -3.30 7.75
CA SER A 49 -2.18 -3.15 8.10
C SER A 49 -1.30 -3.49 6.91
N MET A 50 -0.11 -2.92 6.91
CA MET A 50 0.83 -3.02 5.80
C MET A 50 2.19 -3.46 6.26
N VAL A 51 2.90 -4.14 5.38
CA VAL A 51 4.31 -4.46 5.54
C VAL A 51 5.04 -3.92 4.33
N VAL A 52 6.04 -3.07 4.56
CA VAL A 52 6.88 -2.53 3.49
C VAL A 52 8.21 -3.25 3.52
N MET A 53 8.60 -3.81 2.38
CA MET A 53 9.81 -4.60 2.26
C MET A 53 10.75 -4.01 1.22
N LYS A 54 12.05 -4.20 1.46
CA LYS A 54 13.09 -3.85 0.51
C LYS A 54 14.23 -4.85 0.62
N ALA A 55 14.69 -5.38 -0.52
CA ALA A 55 15.80 -6.31 -0.58
C ALA A 55 15.63 -7.50 0.38
N GLY A 56 14.41 -8.02 0.49
CA GLY A 56 14.09 -9.16 1.34
C GLY A 56 13.95 -8.85 2.82
N LYS A 57 14.02 -7.58 3.21
CA LYS A 57 13.90 -7.16 4.61
C LYS A 57 12.65 -6.32 4.83
N ILE A 58 12.05 -6.47 6.00
CA ILE A 58 10.95 -5.62 6.42
C ILE A 58 11.55 -4.31 6.96
N ILE A 59 11.15 -3.19 6.36
CA ILE A 59 11.60 -1.87 6.81
C ILE A 59 10.53 -1.10 7.56
N ALA A 60 9.27 -1.46 7.40
CA ALA A 60 8.18 -0.86 8.15
C ALA A 60 6.98 -1.78 8.18
N ARG A 61 6.17 -1.67 9.22
CA ARG A 61 4.89 -2.36 9.30
C ARG A 61 3.96 -1.59 10.23
N GLY A 62 2.67 -1.76 10.03
CA GLY A 62 1.65 -1.13 10.84
C GLY A 62 0.49 -0.63 10.00
N ALA A 63 -0.30 0.27 10.56
CA ALA A 63 -1.38 0.91 9.84
C ALA A 63 -0.83 1.73 8.66
N PRO A 64 -1.64 2.00 7.63
CA PRO A 64 -1.17 2.75 6.46
C PRO A 64 -0.46 4.07 6.79
N LYS A 65 -0.94 4.83 7.76
CA LYS A 65 -0.28 6.08 8.16
C LYS A 65 1.15 5.87 8.63
N GLN A 66 1.40 4.77 9.32
CA GLN A 66 2.73 4.44 9.85
C GLN A 66 3.64 3.87 8.77
N ALA A 67 3.10 2.96 7.96
CA ALA A 67 3.87 2.26 6.94
C ALA A 67 4.19 3.14 5.74
N LEU A 68 3.38 4.15 5.45
CA LEU A 68 3.55 5.06 4.33
C LEU A 68 4.00 6.45 4.75
N SER A 69 4.83 6.54 5.79
CA SER A 69 5.40 7.82 6.20
C SER A 69 6.45 8.31 5.19
N PRO A 70 6.72 9.62 5.13
CA PRO A 70 7.77 10.14 4.24
C PRO A 70 9.13 9.49 4.46
N LYS A 71 9.48 9.19 5.70
CA LYS A 71 10.75 8.52 6.02
C LYS A 71 10.82 7.11 5.41
N VAL A 72 9.74 6.34 5.52
CA VAL A 72 9.69 5.00 4.95
C VAL A 72 9.76 5.05 3.43
N LEU A 73 9.07 6.01 2.80
CA LEU A 73 9.08 6.17 1.35
C LEU A 73 10.48 6.51 0.84
N GLU A 74 11.22 7.33 1.57
CA GLU A 74 12.61 7.62 1.22
C GLU A 74 13.48 6.37 1.33
N GLN A 75 13.36 5.62 2.43
CA GLN A 75 14.14 4.40 2.62
C GLN A 75 13.81 3.31 1.61
N ALA A 76 12.54 3.13 1.30
CA ALA A 76 12.09 2.05 0.43
C ALA A 76 12.28 2.36 -1.05
N TYR A 77 12.03 3.60 -1.46
CA TYR A 77 11.92 3.96 -2.87
C TYR A 77 12.88 5.06 -3.30
N GLY A 78 13.61 5.68 -2.37
CA GLY A 78 14.54 6.76 -2.70
C GLY A 78 13.84 8.02 -3.21
N ILE A 79 12.65 8.30 -2.71
CA ILE A 79 11.88 9.48 -3.12
C ILE A 79 11.62 10.38 -1.92
N GLU A 80 11.55 11.68 -2.20
CA GLU A 80 11.01 12.65 -1.28
C GLU A 80 9.52 12.79 -1.55
N ALA A 81 8.71 12.55 -0.55
CA ALA A 81 7.25 12.60 -0.68
C ALA A 81 6.63 13.22 0.56
N GLU A 82 5.44 13.76 0.39
CA GLU A 82 4.61 14.22 1.50
C GLU A 82 3.46 13.26 1.68
N ALA A 83 3.01 13.12 2.93
CA ALA A 83 1.84 12.34 3.27
C ALA A 83 0.76 13.30 3.76
N TRP A 84 -0.33 13.41 3.02
CA TRP A 84 -1.43 14.29 3.35
C TRP A 84 -2.59 13.49 3.94
N ASP A 85 -3.34 14.11 4.84
CA ASP A 85 -4.52 13.46 5.39
C ASP A 85 -5.61 13.33 4.34
N ASP A 86 -6.24 12.15 4.30
CA ASP A 86 -7.39 11.90 3.45
C ASP A 86 -8.63 11.92 4.34
N PRO A 87 -9.60 12.84 4.11
CA PRO A 87 -10.81 12.93 4.93
C PRO A 87 -11.71 11.69 4.81
N ASP A 88 -11.56 10.89 3.76
CA ASP A 88 -12.40 9.72 3.51
C ASP A 88 -11.74 8.39 3.88
N SER A 89 -10.50 8.41 4.38
CA SER A 89 -9.72 7.19 4.63
C SER A 89 -8.70 7.40 5.73
N ASP A 90 -8.32 6.32 6.41
CA ASP A 90 -7.21 6.33 7.37
C ASP A 90 -5.84 6.27 6.67
N ALA A 91 -5.82 5.94 5.40
CA ALA A 91 -4.59 5.92 4.62
C ALA A 91 -4.22 7.32 4.17
N PRO A 92 -2.92 7.67 4.16
CA PRO A 92 -2.51 8.99 3.68
C PRO A 92 -2.55 9.08 2.15
N ILE A 93 -2.69 10.30 1.65
CA ILE A 93 -2.50 10.62 0.25
C ILE A 93 -1.01 10.88 0.05
N ILE A 94 -0.35 10.09 -0.77
CA ILE A 94 1.09 10.22 -1.02
C ILE A 94 1.30 11.19 -2.17
N VAL A 95 2.09 12.24 -1.92
CA VAL A 95 2.41 13.25 -2.92
C VAL A 95 3.92 13.17 -3.18
N PRO A 96 4.35 12.45 -4.23
CA PRO A 96 5.78 12.37 -4.55
C PRO A 96 6.28 13.71 -5.08
N ARG A 97 7.47 14.11 -4.63
CA ARG A 97 8.07 15.40 -5.02
C ARG A 97 9.28 15.23 -5.93
N ARG A 98 10.23 14.35 -5.55
CA ARG A 98 11.44 14.15 -6.33
C ARG A 98 12.14 12.85 -5.96
N VAL A 99 13.06 12.43 -6.81
CA VAL A 99 13.99 11.35 -6.50
C VAL A 99 15.16 11.97 -5.73
N VAL A 100 15.47 11.40 -4.53
CA VAL A 100 16.53 11.97 -3.68
C VAL A 100 17.81 11.15 -3.65
N ALA A 101 17.72 9.85 -3.91
CA ALA A 101 18.88 8.98 -3.84
C ALA A 101 18.74 7.79 -4.78
N ALA A 102 19.87 7.29 -5.28
CA ALA A 102 19.91 6.02 -6.01
C ALA A 102 19.91 4.88 -5.01
N HIS A 103 19.10 3.89 -5.29
CA HIS A 103 18.95 2.71 -4.42
C HIS A 103 19.19 1.43 -5.18
#